data_f34379532c7e280d6fbb755cec8235fd
#
_entry.id   f34379532c7e280d6fbb755cec8235fd
#
_cell.length_a   1.000
_cell.length_b   1.000
_cell.length_c   1.000
_cell.angle_alpha   90.00
_cell.angle_beta   90.00
_cell.angle_gamma   90.00
#
_symmetry.space_group_name_H-M   'P 1'
#
loop_
_entity.id
_entity.type
_entity.pdbx_description
1 polymer ?
#
loop_
_entity_poly.entity_id
_entity_poly.type
_entity_poly.pdbx_seq_one_letter_code
_entity_poly.pdbx_strand_id
1 'polypeptide(L)'
;MKHIIGGNPAPTAPEVKTVSVDEDSAGQRLDNFLMRHLKGVPKTHIYRIIRSGEVRINKGRVSADTRIEAGDVLRLPPMRVSERAADKAVAIALGGNPTLAKDFPVLFEDETFIAINKPAGVAVHGGSGVTFGVIEQLRMARPNATFLELVHRLDRETSGILLVAKKRSALKNLQDQFRERETGKTYLALVVGQWPANKKVLDKSLHKYLLPNGERRVKVVAKDDPDAMPSLTLVKVRAHSGTARSVTEPGYSLLEVTIKTGRTHQIRVHMACEGMPIAGDDKYGDFDLNKVLAKADQAVPLKRMFLHAWRFQCRHPATGKKVELQCELPYDLSQFLVHALPADEA
;
A
#
# COMPACT_ATOMS: atom_id res chain seq x y z
N MET A 1 27.76 38.24 44.58
CA MET A 1 26.59 37.71 43.82
C MET A 1 26.94 36.36 43.28
N LYS A 2 26.36 35.29 43.82
CA LYS A 2 26.58 33.91 43.34
C LYS A 2 25.55 33.58 42.29
N HIS A 3 25.98 33.30 41.05
CA HIS A 3 25.12 32.75 40.01
C HIS A 3 24.71 31.30 40.35
N ILE A 4 23.43 31.08 40.51
CA ILE A 4 22.84 29.76 40.63
C ILE A 4 22.65 29.22 39.20
N ILE A 5 23.45 28.22 38.86
CA ILE A 5 23.30 27.45 37.59
C ILE A 5 22.13 26.51 37.79
N GLY A 6 21.02 26.75 37.07
CA GLY A 6 19.86 25.86 37.02
C GLY A 6 20.26 24.51 36.40
N GLY A 7 20.25 23.47 37.20
CA GLY A 7 20.46 22.10 36.73
C GLY A 7 19.27 21.64 35.91
N ASN A 8 19.55 21.09 34.73
CA ASN A 8 18.56 20.31 33.95
C ASN A 8 18.00 19.19 34.84
N PRO A 9 16.70 18.98 34.87
CA PRO A 9 16.12 17.83 35.59
C PRO A 9 16.68 16.55 35.01
N ALA A 10 17.18 15.68 35.90
CA ALA A 10 17.69 14.36 35.54
C ALA A 10 16.60 13.55 34.81
N PRO A 11 16.94 12.73 33.80
CA PRO A 11 15.98 11.91 33.11
C PRO A 11 15.31 10.97 34.11
N THR A 12 13.98 11.05 34.21
CA THR A 12 13.17 10.19 35.07
C THR A 12 13.41 8.72 34.74
N ALA A 13 13.64 7.91 35.76
CA ALA A 13 13.84 6.47 35.61
C ALA A 13 12.60 5.86 34.88
N PRO A 14 12.83 4.92 33.97
CA PRO A 14 11.75 4.31 33.22
C PRO A 14 10.81 3.57 34.17
N GLU A 15 9.53 3.96 34.19
CA GLU A 15 8.49 3.37 35.05
C GLU A 15 7.63 2.34 34.30
N VAL A 16 7.06 1.41 35.06
CA VAL A 16 6.03 0.48 34.55
C VAL A 16 4.80 1.29 34.16
N LYS A 17 4.36 1.13 32.90
CA LYS A 17 3.15 1.81 32.40
C LYS A 17 1.98 0.82 32.33
N THR A 18 0.79 1.32 32.69
CA THR A 18 -0.46 0.59 32.50
C THR A 18 -1.27 1.28 31.41
N VAL A 19 -1.78 0.51 30.46
CA VAL A 19 -2.58 1.01 29.32
C VAL A 19 -3.88 0.23 29.29
N SER A 20 -5.01 0.91 29.34
CA SER A 20 -6.32 0.32 29.13
C SER A 20 -6.65 0.29 27.64
N VAL A 21 -7.22 -0.83 27.18
CA VAL A 21 -7.67 -1.02 25.81
C VAL A 21 -9.04 -0.38 25.63
N ASP A 22 -9.14 0.55 24.71
CA ASP A 22 -10.40 1.17 24.31
C ASP A 22 -11.18 0.27 23.31
N GLU A 23 -12.43 0.59 23.04
CA GLU A 23 -13.27 -0.11 22.07
C GLU A 23 -12.66 -0.07 20.66
N ASP A 24 -12.02 1.03 20.29
CA ASP A 24 -11.36 1.19 18.98
C ASP A 24 -10.14 0.27 18.81
N SER A 25 -9.52 -0.14 19.89
CA SER A 25 -8.37 -1.05 19.90
C SER A 25 -8.73 -2.53 20.04
N ALA A 26 -9.98 -2.83 20.42
CA ALA A 26 -10.43 -4.20 20.63
C ALA A 26 -10.33 -5.07 19.36
N GLY A 27 -10.03 -6.36 19.55
CA GLY A 27 -9.95 -7.37 18.50
C GLY A 27 -8.64 -7.33 17.70
N GLN A 28 -7.73 -6.37 17.92
CA GLN A 28 -6.42 -6.40 17.27
C GLN A 28 -5.44 -7.35 17.99
N ARG A 29 -4.38 -7.77 17.29
CA ARG A 29 -3.32 -8.57 17.91
C ARG A 29 -2.49 -7.70 18.84
N LEU A 30 -2.04 -8.28 19.94
CA LEU A 30 -1.21 -7.61 20.93
C LEU A 30 0.08 -7.03 20.35
N ASP A 31 0.77 -7.77 19.47
CA ASP A 31 2.00 -7.28 18.83
C ASP A 31 1.75 -5.98 18.03
N ASN A 32 0.67 -5.91 17.27
CA ASN A 32 0.29 -4.72 16.51
C ASN A 32 -0.09 -3.54 17.41
N PHE A 33 -0.82 -3.80 18.49
CA PHE A 33 -1.15 -2.80 19.49
C PHE A 33 0.10 -2.20 20.12
N LEU A 34 1.05 -3.05 20.53
CA LEU A 34 2.30 -2.62 21.15
C LEU A 34 3.19 -1.85 20.18
N MET A 35 3.30 -2.28 18.92
CA MET A 35 4.07 -1.53 17.89
C MET A 35 3.53 -0.12 17.66
N ARG A 36 2.22 0.08 17.84
CA ARG A 36 1.58 1.39 17.72
C ARG A 36 1.80 2.27 18.95
N HIS A 37 1.70 1.69 20.15
CA HIS A 37 1.84 2.42 21.42
C HIS A 37 3.29 2.68 21.81
N LEU A 38 4.22 1.80 21.41
CA LEU A 38 5.63 1.85 21.74
C LEU A 38 6.43 2.34 20.54
N LYS A 39 6.07 3.52 20.03
CA LYS A 39 6.76 4.15 18.90
C LYS A 39 8.26 4.29 19.21
N GLY A 40 9.09 3.84 18.28
CA GLY A 40 10.56 3.90 18.43
C GLY A 40 11.18 2.67 19.09
N VAL A 41 10.41 1.73 19.60
CA VAL A 41 10.92 0.46 20.12
C VAL A 41 11.07 -0.54 18.96
N PRO A 42 12.26 -1.16 18.77
CA PRO A 42 12.46 -2.17 17.73
C PRO A 42 11.49 -3.36 17.87
N LYS A 43 10.98 -3.88 16.74
CA LYS A 43 10.06 -5.02 16.72
C LYS A 43 10.62 -6.24 17.47
N THR A 44 11.90 -6.52 17.29
CA THR A 44 12.59 -7.60 17.99
C THR A 44 12.52 -7.46 19.51
N HIS A 45 12.61 -6.23 20.02
CA HIS A 45 12.45 -5.94 21.44
C HIS A 45 11.01 -6.16 21.91
N ILE A 46 10.00 -5.73 21.14
CA ILE A 46 8.58 -5.95 21.45
C ILE A 46 8.30 -7.46 21.57
N TYR A 47 8.76 -8.26 20.61
CA TYR A 47 8.61 -9.71 20.67
C TYR A 47 9.37 -10.34 21.85
N ARG A 48 10.52 -9.78 22.24
CA ARG A 48 11.28 -10.24 23.40
C ARG A 48 10.51 -10.03 24.69
N ILE A 49 9.98 -8.81 24.94
CA ILE A 49 9.25 -8.49 26.18
C ILE A 49 7.91 -9.24 26.30
N ILE A 50 7.27 -9.58 25.17
CA ILE A 50 6.09 -10.45 25.17
C ILE A 50 6.51 -11.87 25.59
N ARG A 51 7.54 -12.41 24.94
CA ARG A 51 8.01 -13.80 25.20
C ARG A 51 8.54 -13.98 26.60
N SER A 52 9.27 -13.00 27.16
CA SER A 52 9.74 -13.04 28.56
C SER A 52 8.60 -12.91 29.58
N GLY A 53 7.40 -12.52 29.15
CA GLY A 53 6.24 -12.32 30.05
C GLY A 53 6.32 -11.00 30.83
N GLU A 54 7.13 -10.06 30.36
CA GLU A 54 7.19 -8.69 30.90
C GLU A 54 5.93 -7.89 30.55
N VAL A 55 5.33 -8.17 29.37
CA VAL A 55 3.99 -7.68 29.00
C VAL A 55 2.93 -8.62 29.54
N ARG A 56 1.91 -8.07 30.16
CA ARG A 56 0.79 -8.84 30.71
C ARG A 56 -0.54 -8.15 30.40
N ILE A 57 -1.59 -8.94 30.20
CA ILE A 57 -2.97 -8.49 30.11
C ILE A 57 -3.71 -9.03 31.33
N ASN A 58 -4.37 -8.14 32.09
CA ASN A 58 -5.14 -8.49 33.28
C ASN A 58 -4.33 -9.40 34.25
N LYS A 59 -3.03 -9.10 34.41
CA LYS A 59 -2.02 -9.85 35.19
C LYS A 59 -1.60 -11.21 34.57
N GLY A 60 -2.28 -11.69 33.52
CA GLY A 60 -2.01 -12.94 32.81
C GLY A 60 -0.82 -12.84 31.82
N ARG A 61 -0.14 -13.98 31.56
CA ARG A 61 0.81 -14.11 30.45
C ARG A 61 0.07 -14.12 29.10
N VAL A 62 0.72 -13.59 28.07
CA VAL A 62 0.12 -13.43 26.75
C VAL A 62 1.12 -13.80 25.66
N SER A 63 0.63 -14.10 24.47
CA SER A 63 1.41 -14.31 23.25
C SER A 63 1.26 -13.11 22.29
N ALA A 64 2.14 -13.03 21.30
CA ALA A 64 2.13 -11.91 20.34
C ALA A 64 0.84 -11.82 19.50
N ASP A 65 0.22 -12.96 19.26
CA ASP A 65 -1.04 -13.11 18.50
C ASP A 65 -2.30 -13.03 19.36
N THR A 66 -2.17 -12.90 20.70
CA THR A 66 -3.32 -12.67 21.60
C THR A 66 -4.16 -11.51 21.08
N ARG A 67 -5.48 -11.73 21.00
CA ARG A 67 -6.45 -10.69 20.68
C ARG A 67 -6.81 -9.94 21.94
N ILE A 68 -6.60 -8.62 21.93
CA ILE A 68 -6.97 -7.76 23.07
C ILE A 68 -8.44 -7.40 22.99
N GLU A 69 -9.07 -7.24 24.14
CA GLU A 69 -10.49 -6.90 24.28
C GLU A 69 -10.67 -5.49 24.90
N ALA A 70 -11.82 -4.86 24.65
CA ALA A 70 -12.12 -3.59 25.29
C ALA A 70 -12.17 -3.76 26.81
N GLY A 71 -11.55 -2.84 27.53
CA GLY A 71 -11.40 -2.93 28.99
C GLY A 71 -10.20 -3.73 29.49
N ASP A 72 -9.48 -4.43 28.62
CA ASP A 72 -8.22 -5.07 28.99
C ASP A 72 -7.22 -4.06 29.55
N VAL A 73 -6.51 -4.45 30.59
CA VAL A 73 -5.47 -3.65 31.22
C VAL A 73 -4.11 -4.27 30.94
N LEU A 74 -3.34 -3.59 30.10
CA LEU A 74 -1.98 -4.00 29.72
C LEU A 74 -0.95 -3.41 30.67
N ARG A 75 -0.11 -4.27 31.25
CA ARG A 75 1.09 -3.86 31.97
C ARG A 75 2.28 -3.91 31.02
N LEU A 76 2.97 -2.77 30.86
CA LEU A 76 4.15 -2.60 30.05
C LEU A 76 5.39 -2.44 30.93
N PRO A 77 6.50 -3.16 30.65
CA PRO A 77 7.75 -2.99 31.40
C PRO A 77 8.32 -1.61 31.20
N PRO A 78 9.23 -1.14 32.10
CA PRO A 78 10.01 0.06 31.90
C PRO A 78 10.84 -0.08 30.63
N MET A 79 10.72 0.87 29.70
CA MET A 79 11.44 0.81 28.43
C MET A 79 12.29 2.05 28.20
N ARG A 80 13.53 1.82 27.79
CA ARG A 80 14.37 2.87 27.24
C ARG A 80 14.09 2.96 25.74
N VAL A 81 13.51 4.05 25.31
CA VAL A 81 13.44 4.40 23.88
C VAL A 81 14.85 4.83 23.50
N SER A 82 15.41 4.30 22.42
CA SER A 82 16.73 4.78 21.96
C SER A 82 16.64 6.28 21.65
N GLU A 83 17.61 7.06 22.08
CA GLU A 83 17.66 8.52 21.83
C GLU A 83 17.43 8.83 20.34
N ARG A 84 18.04 8.07 19.43
CA ARG A 84 17.80 8.20 17.98
C ARG A 84 16.36 7.97 17.57
N ALA A 85 15.61 7.11 18.26
CA ALA A 85 14.21 6.84 17.96
C ALA A 85 13.30 7.88 18.66
N ALA A 86 13.70 8.36 19.84
CA ALA A 86 13.07 9.51 20.49
C ALA A 86 13.28 10.79 19.68
N ASP A 87 14.49 11.08 19.22
CA ASP A 87 14.81 12.21 18.36
C ASP A 87 14.04 12.16 17.04
N LYS A 88 13.90 10.97 16.46
CA LYS A 88 13.08 10.79 15.25
C LYS A 88 11.58 10.97 15.51
N ALA A 89 11.08 10.50 16.66
CA ALA A 89 9.69 10.71 17.06
C ALA A 89 9.44 12.19 17.45
N VAL A 90 10.42 12.84 18.10
CA VAL A 90 10.38 14.27 18.43
C VAL A 90 10.55 15.13 17.18
N ALA A 91 11.43 14.78 16.25
CA ALA A 91 11.54 15.45 14.95
C ALA A 91 10.25 15.32 14.12
N ILE A 92 9.54 14.21 14.25
CA ILE A 92 8.20 14.02 13.65
C ILE A 92 7.14 14.84 14.40
N ALA A 93 7.21 14.93 15.73
CA ALA A 93 6.24 15.65 16.56
C ALA A 93 6.48 17.18 16.60
N LEU A 94 7.72 17.63 16.42
CA LEU A 94 8.14 19.05 16.42
C LEU A 94 8.15 19.70 15.01
N GLY A 95 7.46 19.10 14.05
CA GLY A 95 7.41 19.62 12.69
C GLY A 95 8.55 19.09 11.85
N GLY A 96 8.58 17.80 11.68
CA GLY A 96 9.37 17.16 10.63
C GLY A 96 9.16 17.90 9.33
N ASN A 97 10.23 18.07 8.59
CA ASN A 97 10.35 18.83 7.37
C ASN A 97 8.98 19.00 6.68
N PRO A 98 8.40 20.21 6.61
CA PRO A 98 7.06 20.44 6.03
C PRO A 98 6.92 19.90 4.60
N THR A 99 8.03 19.68 3.91
CA THR A 99 8.11 19.04 2.60
C THR A 99 7.70 17.55 2.61
N LEU A 100 7.68 16.88 3.78
CA LEU A 100 7.30 15.48 3.92
C LEU A 100 5.83 15.29 4.33
N ALA A 101 5.21 16.32 4.90
CA ALA A 101 3.77 16.31 5.18
C ALA A 101 3.03 16.55 3.86
N LYS A 102 2.47 15.51 3.28
CA LYS A 102 1.72 15.61 2.01
C LYS A 102 0.29 15.12 2.21
N ASP A 103 -0.64 16.00 1.96
CA ASP A 103 -2.03 15.60 1.70
C ASP A 103 -2.16 15.21 0.22
N PHE A 104 -2.86 14.12 -0.04
CA PHE A 104 -3.04 13.58 -1.37
C PHE A 104 -4.38 14.04 -1.93
N PRO A 105 -4.56 14.16 -3.26
CA PRO A 105 -5.85 14.50 -3.83
C PRO A 105 -6.94 13.55 -3.34
N VAL A 106 -7.96 14.09 -2.71
CA VAL A 106 -9.07 13.34 -2.12
C VAL A 106 -10.13 13.11 -3.18
N LEU A 107 -10.53 11.86 -3.37
CA LEU A 107 -11.62 11.45 -4.27
C LEU A 107 -12.96 11.35 -3.51
N PHE A 108 -12.88 10.94 -2.26
CA PHE A 108 -14.01 10.82 -1.35
C PHE A 108 -13.51 10.90 0.09
N GLU A 109 -14.26 11.57 0.96
CA GLU A 109 -13.99 11.57 2.39
C GLU A 109 -15.29 11.76 3.18
N ASP A 110 -15.41 10.97 4.24
CA ASP A 110 -16.45 11.14 5.27
C ASP A 110 -15.89 10.85 6.68
N GLU A 111 -16.75 10.58 7.65
CA GLU A 111 -16.38 10.24 9.03
C GLU A 111 -15.72 8.86 9.17
N THR A 112 -15.84 7.98 8.18
CA THR A 112 -15.45 6.58 8.26
C THR A 112 -14.18 6.25 7.51
N PHE A 113 -14.00 6.80 6.29
CA PHE A 113 -12.82 6.57 5.47
C PHE A 113 -12.52 7.72 4.50
N ILE A 114 -11.31 7.71 3.97
CA ILE A 114 -10.85 8.59 2.90
C ILE A 114 -10.45 7.70 1.72
N ALA A 115 -10.84 8.06 0.52
CA ALA A 115 -10.27 7.55 -0.73
C ALA A 115 -9.42 8.63 -1.36
N ILE A 116 -8.16 8.33 -1.62
CA ILE A 116 -7.20 9.26 -2.21
C ILE A 116 -6.74 8.78 -3.58
N ASN A 117 -6.32 9.73 -4.43
CA ASN A 117 -5.56 9.44 -5.64
C ASN A 117 -4.08 9.33 -5.29
N LYS A 118 -3.60 8.10 -5.10
CA LYS A 118 -2.18 7.83 -4.82
C LYS A 118 -1.33 8.10 -6.08
N PRO A 119 -0.30 8.94 -6.02
CA PRO A 119 0.65 9.06 -7.13
C PRO A 119 1.51 7.79 -7.28
N ALA A 120 2.08 7.58 -8.45
CA ALA A 120 3.14 6.59 -8.64
C ALA A 120 4.43 7.01 -7.92
N GLY A 121 5.34 6.06 -7.73
CA GLY A 121 6.64 6.28 -7.08
C GLY A 121 6.58 6.32 -5.56
N VAL A 122 5.39 6.45 -4.95
CA VAL A 122 5.20 6.52 -3.48
C VAL A 122 4.70 5.17 -2.95
N ALA A 123 5.44 4.59 -2.02
CA ALA A 123 5.01 3.38 -1.32
C ALA A 123 3.82 3.68 -0.39
N VAL A 124 2.95 2.71 -0.16
CA VAL A 124 1.78 2.92 0.72
C VAL A 124 2.15 3.04 2.20
N HIS A 125 3.23 2.39 2.64
CA HIS A 125 3.78 2.47 4.00
C HIS A 125 5.31 2.48 3.96
N GLY A 126 5.93 3.01 4.99
CA GLY A 126 7.37 2.93 5.22
C GLY A 126 7.83 1.47 5.44
N GLY A 127 9.11 1.21 5.17
CA GLY A 127 9.70 -0.13 5.29
C GLY A 127 11.17 -0.13 4.90
N SER A 128 11.70 -1.29 4.49
CA SER A 128 13.09 -1.42 4.05
C SER A 128 13.43 -0.41 2.94
N GLY A 129 14.27 0.58 3.26
CA GLY A 129 14.72 1.61 2.31
C GLY A 129 13.74 2.76 2.04
N VAL A 130 12.53 2.74 2.63
CA VAL A 130 11.54 3.82 2.51
C VAL A 130 11.20 4.35 3.89
N THR A 131 11.53 5.62 4.15
CA THR A 131 11.31 6.23 5.46
C THR A 131 9.85 6.61 5.69
N PHE A 132 9.18 7.14 4.66
CA PHE A 132 7.80 7.64 4.73
C PHE A 132 7.01 7.18 3.51
N GLY A 133 5.97 6.37 3.74
CA GLY A 133 4.96 6.03 2.74
C GLY A 133 3.77 7.00 2.79
N VAL A 134 2.74 6.69 2.02
CA VAL A 134 1.49 7.48 1.97
C VAL A 134 0.89 7.66 3.37
N ILE A 135 0.80 6.59 4.16
CA ILE A 135 0.12 6.65 5.46
C ILE A 135 0.88 7.52 6.46
N GLU A 136 2.22 7.48 6.47
CA GLU A 136 3.02 8.33 7.33
C GLU A 136 2.92 9.80 6.92
N GLN A 137 2.97 10.09 5.62
CA GLN A 137 2.81 11.46 5.09
C GLN A 137 1.42 12.02 5.40
N LEU A 138 0.36 11.22 5.21
CA LEU A 138 -1.02 11.61 5.50
C LEU A 138 -1.23 11.90 6.99
N ARG A 139 -0.64 11.08 7.87
CA ARG A 139 -0.70 11.31 9.33
C ARG A 139 0.01 12.60 9.74
N MET A 140 1.11 12.94 9.08
CA MET A 140 1.81 14.21 9.32
C MET A 140 0.99 15.41 8.82
N ALA A 141 0.32 15.29 7.68
CA ALA A 141 -0.53 16.34 7.13
C ALA A 141 -1.84 16.53 7.93
N ARG A 142 -2.26 15.52 8.70
CA ARG A 142 -3.51 15.52 9.49
C ARG A 142 -3.25 15.20 10.96
N PRO A 143 -2.54 16.08 11.71
CA PRO A 143 -2.11 15.81 13.07
C PRO A 143 -3.26 15.58 14.06
N ASN A 144 -4.43 16.15 13.78
CA ASN A 144 -5.64 16.00 14.62
C ASN A 144 -6.41 14.70 14.35
N ALA A 145 -6.03 13.93 13.34
CA ALA A 145 -6.68 12.65 13.07
C ALA A 145 -6.25 11.61 14.10
N THR A 146 -7.19 11.14 14.90
CA THR A 146 -6.96 10.13 15.96
C THR A 146 -6.67 8.75 15.38
N PHE A 147 -7.24 8.45 14.19
CA PHE A 147 -7.10 7.16 13.53
C PHE A 147 -6.97 7.36 12.01
N LEU A 148 -5.88 6.87 11.44
CA LEU A 148 -5.67 6.75 9.99
C LEU A 148 -4.91 5.46 9.72
N GLU A 149 -5.56 4.49 9.05
CA GLU A 149 -4.97 3.19 8.73
C GLU A 149 -5.30 2.77 7.30
N LEU A 150 -4.31 2.16 6.63
CA LEU A 150 -4.50 1.62 5.29
C LEU A 150 -5.51 0.46 5.30
N VAL A 151 -6.53 0.55 4.46
CA VAL A 151 -7.47 -0.56 4.24
C VAL A 151 -6.83 -1.66 3.39
N HIS A 152 -6.14 -1.27 2.34
CA HIS A 152 -5.44 -2.15 1.39
C HIS A 152 -4.14 -1.50 0.92
N ARG A 153 -3.49 -2.13 -0.05
CA ARG A 153 -2.24 -1.62 -0.62
C ARG A 153 -2.28 -1.58 -2.13
N LEU A 154 -1.51 -0.65 -2.70
CA LEU A 154 -1.08 -0.61 -4.08
C LEU A 154 0.45 -0.75 -4.13
N ASP A 155 0.98 -1.21 -5.25
CA ASP A 155 2.43 -1.19 -5.49
C ASP A 155 2.94 0.25 -5.56
N ARG A 156 4.23 0.45 -5.31
CA ARG A 156 4.86 1.77 -5.33
C ARG A 156 4.58 2.51 -6.65
N GLU A 157 4.75 1.82 -7.77
CA GLU A 157 4.62 2.41 -9.11
C GLU A 157 3.18 2.46 -9.62
N THR A 158 2.23 1.82 -8.94
CA THR A 158 0.80 1.90 -9.29
C THR A 158 0.19 3.18 -8.74
N SER A 159 -0.48 3.96 -9.58
CA SER A 159 -1.25 5.14 -9.18
C SER A 159 -2.74 4.83 -9.01
N GLY A 160 -3.52 5.78 -8.45
CA GLY A 160 -4.97 5.71 -8.37
C GLY A 160 -5.53 5.42 -6.99
N ILE A 161 -6.75 4.87 -6.94
CA ILE A 161 -7.58 4.79 -5.74
C ILE A 161 -6.94 3.97 -4.63
N LEU A 162 -6.70 4.62 -3.49
CA LEU A 162 -6.23 4.00 -2.25
C LEU A 162 -7.14 4.41 -1.08
N LEU A 163 -7.59 3.44 -0.30
CA LEU A 163 -8.48 3.67 0.84
C LEU A 163 -7.70 3.73 2.15
N VAL A 164 -8.05 4.71 2.98
CA VAL A 164 -7.56 4.90 4.35
C VAL A 164 -8.75 5.01 5.28
N ALA A 165 -8.84 4.14 6.27
CA ALA A 165 -9.91 4.20 7.27
C ALA A 165 -9.62 5.28 8.32
N LYS A 166 -10.68 5.99 8.73
CA LYS A 166 -10.67 7.02 9.80
C LYS A 166 -11.20 6.46 11.13
N LYS A 167 -11.78 5.27 11.12
CA LYS A 167 -12.30 4.56 12.31
C LYS A 167 -11.91 3.09 12.25
N ARG A 168 -11.72 2.47 13.42
CA ARG A 168 -11.38 1.05 13.53
C ARG A 168 -12.48 0.14 13.00
N SER A 169 -13.74 0.45 13.30
CA SER A 169 -14.90 -0.28 12.79
C SER A 169 -14.95 -0.26 11.25
N ALA A 170 -14.70 0.90 10.65
CA ALA A 170 -14.62 1.04 9.20
C ALA A 170 -13.46 0.23 8.60
N LEU A 171 -12.27 0.26 9.24
CA LEU A 171 -11.14 -0.55 8.81
C LEU A 171 -11.50 -2.04 8.78
N LYS A 172 -12.07 -2.55 9.89
CA LYS A 172 -12.46 -3.96 10.00
C LYS A 172 -13.48 -4.33 8.92
N ASN A 173 -14.56 -3.56 8.82
CA ASN A 173 -15.61 -3.80 7.83
C ASN A 173 -15.08 -3.83 6.39
N LEU A 174 -14.31 -2.80 5.99
CA LEU A 174 -13.72 -2.75 4.65
C LEU A 174 -12.75 -3.91 4.41
N GLN A 175 -11.90 -4.27 5.38
CA GLN A 175 -11.00 -5.41 5.26
C GLN A 175 -11.75 -6.74 5.15
N ASP A 176 -12.89 -6.90 5.81
CA ASP A 176 -13.76 -8.05 5.68
C ASP A 176 -14.33 -8.14 4.26
N GLN A 177 -14.85 -7.04 3.70
CA GLN A 177 -15.29 -6.99 2.30
C GLN A 177 -14.17 -7.36 1.31
N PHE A 178 -12.91 -6.92 1.57
CA PHE A 178 -11.76 -7.35 0.75
C PHE A 178 -11.49 -8.86 0.85
N ARG A 179 -11.60 -9.44 2.05
CA ARG A 179 -11.38 -10.87 2.32
C ARG A 179 -12.45 -11.72 1.67
N GLU A 180 -13.69 -11.28 1.75
CA GLU A 180 -14.88 -11.94 1.20
C GLU A 180 -15.06 -11.69 -0.31
N ARG A 181 -14.17 -10.87 -0.91
CA ARG A 181 -14.17 -10.52 -2.33
C ARG A 181 -15.43 -9.77 -2.79
N GLU A 182 -16.05 -9.04 -1.90
CA GLU A 182 -17.22 -8.21 -2.18
C GLU A 182 -16.87 -6.86 -2.83
N THR A 183 -15.59 -6.49 -2.84
CA THR A 183 -15.11 -5.24 -3.44
C THR A 183 -14.85 -5.40 -4.94
N GLY A 184 -15.26 -4.40 -5.73
CA GLY A 184 -14.85 -4.24 -7.13
C GLY A 184 -13.54 -3.45 -7.25
N LYS A 185 -12.56 -4.00 -7.97
CA LYS A 185 -11.25 -3.36 -8.21
C LYS A 185 -10.90 -3.44 -9.67
N THR A 186 -10.99 -2.31 -10.36
CA THR A 186 -10.72 -2.24 -11.79
C THR A 186 -9.58 -1.27 -12.07
N TYR A 187 -8.65 -1.70 -12.88
CA TYR A 187 -7.45 -0.98 -13.26
C TYR A 187 -7.45 -0.68 -14.76
N LEU A 188 -6.75 0.37 -15.16
CA LEU A 188 -6.31 0.56 -16.53
C LEU A 188 -4.84 0.15 -16.64
N ALA A 189 -4.55 -0.69 -17.61
CA ALA A 189 -3.20 -1.14 -17.94
C ALA A 189 -2.97 -1.01 -19.44
N LEU A 190 -1.85 -0.41 -19.83
CA LEU A 190 -1.40 -0.42 -21.21
C LEU A 190 -0.33 -1.51 -21.35
N VAL A 191 -0.61 -2.52 -22.15
CA VAL A 191 0.32 -3.62 -22.40
C VAL A 191 0.97 -3.50 -23.77
N VAL A 192 2.19 -4.02 -23.88
CA VAL A 192 2.92 -4.12 -25.14
C VAL A 192 2.38 -5.30 -25.95
N GLY A 193 2.01 -5.05 -27.19
CA GLY A 193 1.42 -6.05 -28.08
C GLY A 193 -0.10 -5.96 -28.19
N GLN A 194 -0.65 -6.79 -29.08
CA GLN A 194 -2.08 -6.87 -29.34
C GLN A 194 -2.72 -7.97 -28.50
N TRP A 195 -3.48 -7.58 -27.48
CA TRP A 195 -4.15 -8.52 -26.58
C TRP A 195 -5.29 -9.24 -27.32
N PRO A 196 -5.32 -10.59 -27.31
CA PRO A 196 -6.38 -11.34 -27.97
C PRO A 196 -7.76 -11.06 -27.33
N ALA A 197 -8.74 -10.68 -28.15
CA ALA A 197 -10.08 -10.31 -27.69
C ALA A 197 -10.82 -11.45 -26.96
N ASN A 198 -10.49 -12.69 -27.27
CA ASN A 198 -11.04 -13.89 -26.65
C ASN A 198 -10.42 -14.23 -25.29
N LYS A 199 -9.24 -13.66 -24.95
CA LYS A 199 -8.54 -13.92 -23.68
C LYS A 199 -9.05 -12.97 -22.58
N LYS A 200 -10.18 -13.36 -21.98
CA LYS A 200 -10.91 -12.53 -21.00
C LYS A 200 -10.65 -12.92 -19.54
N VAL A 201 -10.08 -14.08 -19.28
CA VAL A 201 -9.90 -14.64 -17.93
C VAL A 201 -8.50 -15.20 -17.78
N LEU A 202 -7.81 -14.78 -16.72
CA LEU A 202 -6.52 -15.32 -16.30
C LEU A 202 -6.68 -15.91 -14.89
N ASP A 203 -6.83 -17.25 -14.84
CA ASP A 203 -6.89 -18.04 -13.60
C ASP A 203 -5.56 -18.77 -13.43
N LYS A 204 -4.61 -18.12 -12.76
CA LYS A 204 -3.24 -18.63 -12.57
C LYS A 204 -2.84 -18.50 -11.11
N SER A 205 -2.14 -19.50 -10.61
CA SER A 205 -1.56 -19.44 -9.26
C SER A 205 -0.23 -18.70 -9.25
N LEU A 206 -0.01 -17.93 -8.19
CA LEU A 206 1.18 -17.11 -8.01
C LEU A 206 1.99 -17.58 -6.81
N HIS A 207 3.32 -17.54 -6.94
CA HIS A 207 4.26 -17.84 -5.87
C HIS A 207 5.22 -16.67 -5.67
N LYS A 208 5.47 -16.30 -4.41
CA LYS A 208 6.44 -15.24 -4.05
C LYS A 208 7.79 -15.88 -3.75
N TYR A 209 8.85 -15.30 -4.30
CA TYR A 209 10.21 -15.73 -4.02
C TYR A 209 11.14 -14.53 -3.82
N LEU A 210 12.32 -14.79 -3.31
CA LEU A 210 13.38 -13.79 -3.14
C LEU A 210 14.48 -14.03 -4.16
N LEU A 211 14.93 -12.97 -4.79
CA LEU A 211 16.17 -12.98 -5.55
C LEU A 211 17.38 -13.01 -4.57
N PRO A 212 18.59 -13.39 -5.04
CA PRO A 212 19.81 -13.38 -4.22
C PRO A 212 20.11 -12.03 -3.55
N ASN A 213 19.72 -10.94 -4.18
CA ASN A 213 19.85 -9.58 -3.64
C ASN A 213 18.78 -9.19 -2.62
N GLY A 214 17.91 -10.13 -2.22
CA GLY A 214 16.80 -9.91 -1.29
C GLY A 214 15.57 -9.24 -1.90
N GLU A 215 15.55 -8.97 -3.19
CA GLU A 215 14.38 -8.42 -3.87
C GLU A 215 13.26 -9.45 -3.97
N ARG A 216 12.04 -9.04 -3.59
CA ARG A 216 10.84 -9.86 -3.71
C ARG A 216 10.30 -9.85 -5.13
N ARG A 217 10.14 -11.03 -5.69
CA ARG A 217 9.51 -11.27 -7.01
C ARG A 217 8.33 -12.23 -6.87
N VAL A 218 7.54 -12.29 -7.93
CA VAL A 218 6.39 -13.20 -8.05
C VAL A 218 6.47 -13.90 -9.39
N LYS A 219 6.12 -15.17 -9.45
CA LYS A 219 6.02 -15.96 -10.68
C LYS A 219 4.71 -16.72 -10.72
N VAL A 220 4.27 -17.09 -11.93
CA VAL A 220 3.19 -18.06 -12.12
C VAL A 220 3.76 -19.45 -11.82
N VAL A 221 2.97 -20.24 -11.12
CA VAL A 221 3.26 -21.65 -10.81
C VAL A 221 2.05 -22.53 -11.13
N ALA A 222 2.26 -23.83 -11.18
CA ALA A 222 1.18 -24.80 -11.31
C ALA A 222 0.23 -24.72 -10.11
N LYS A 223 -1.03 -25.14 -10.30
CA LYS A 223 -2.03 -25.06 -9.21
C LYS A 223 -1.75 -25.99 -8.04
N ASP A 224 -1.00 -27.04 -8.26
CA ASP A 224 -0.57 -28.05 -7.29
C ASP A 224 0.76 -27.72 -6.60
N ASP A 225 1.42 -26.61 -6.95
CA ASP A 225 2.59 -26.12 -6.21
C ASP A 225 2.20 -25.85 -4.74
N PRO A 226 2.96 -26.37 -3.74
CA PRO A 226 2.61 -26.24 -2.32
C PRO A 226 2.49 -24.78 -1.84
N ASP A 227 3.17 -23.85 -2.47
CA ASP A 227 3.14 -22.42 -2.14
C ASP A 227 2.24 -21.61 -3.11
N ALA A 228 1.45 -22.30 -3.93
CA ALA A 228 0.57 -21.68 -4.92
C ALA A 228 -0.51 -20.82 -4.25
N MET A 229 -0.57 -19.56 -4.61
CA MET A 229 -1.63 -18.65 -4.21
C MET A 229 -2.59 -18.44 -5.39
N PRO A 230 -3.81 -19.00 -5.36
CA PRO A 230 -4.79 -18.80 -6.41
C PRO A 230 -5.03 -17.31 -6.68
N SER A 231 -5.07 -16.95 -7.95
CA SER A 231 -5.36 -15.59 -8.39
C SER A 231 -6.21 -15.56 -9.66
N LEU A 232 -7.17 -14.64 -9.71
CA LEU A 232 -8.12 -14.48 -10.78
C LEU A 232 -8.17 -13.04 -11.26
N THR A 233 -7.89 -12.85 -12.55
CA THR A 233 -7.91 -11.55 -13.23
C THR A 233 -8.84 -11.64 -14.43
N LEU A 234 -9.74 -10.67 -14.56
CA LEU A 234 -10.62 -10.51 -15.72
C LEU A 234 -10.08 -9.36 -16.57
N VAL A 235 -10.08 -9.56 -17.87
CA VAL A 235 -9.52 -8.62 -18.85
C VAL A 235 -10.58 -8.26 -19.88
N LYS A 236 -10.71 -6.95 -20.14
CA LYS A 236 -11.52 -6.41 -21.23
C LYS A 236 -10.66 -5.45 -22.03
N VAL A 237 -10.53 -5.70 -23.31
CA VAL A 237 -9.83 -4.77 -24.21
C VAL A 237 -10.69 -3.53 -24.42
N ARG A 238 -10.07 -2.36 -24.30
CA ARG A 238 -10.70 -1.05 -24.52
C ARG A 238 -10.34 -0.48 -25.89
N ALA A 239 -9.08 -0.60 -26.25
CA ALA A 239 -8.54 -0.13 -27.52
C ALA A 239 -7.24 -0.86 -27.86
N HIS A 240 -6.90 -0.88 -29.15
CA HIS A 240 -5.61 -1.30 -29.68
C HIS A 240 -4.98 -0.16 -30.47
N SER A 241 -3.66 -0.08 -30.49
CA SER A 241 -2.97 0.63 -31.55
C SER A 241 -3.02 -0.23 -32.83
N GLY A 242 -2.68 0.36 -33.97
CA GLY A 242 -2.37 -0.38 -35.19
C GLY A 242 -1.28 -1.44 -34.96
N THR A 243 -0.96 -2.21 -36.00
CA THR A 243 0.11 -3.20 -35.96
C THR A 243 1.46 -2.55 -35.63
N ALA A 244 2.32 -3.29 -34.92
CA ALA A 244 3.70 -2.85 -34.63
C ALA A 244 4.39 -2.38 -35.89
N ARG A 245 4.92 -1.17 -35.89
CA ARG A 245 5.67 -0.57 -37.01
C ARG A 245 7.15 -0.89 -36.96
N SER A 246 7.67 -1.06 -35.74
CA SER A 246 9.07 -1.42 -35.48
C SER A 246 9.25 -1.99 -34.06
N VAL A 247 10.46 -2.43 -33.72
CA VAL A 247 10.82 -2.86 -32.36
C VAL A 247 10.71 -1.68 -31.36
N THR A 248 10.91 -0.45 -31.80
CA THR A 248 10.82 0.77 -31.01
C THR A 248 9.40 1.37 -31.00
N GLU A 249 8.53 0.93 -31.91
CA GLU A 249 7.12 1.29 -32.00
C GLU A 249 6.27 0.02 -31.97
N PRO A 250 6.22 -0.67 -30.82
CA PRO A 250 5.39 -1.86 -30.67
C PRO A 250 3.92 -1.48 -30.71
N GLY A 251 3.07 -2.43 -31.10
CA GLY A 251 1.65 -2.29 -30.90
C GLY A 251 1.32 -2.25 -29.39
N TYR A 252 0.25 -1.57 -29.03
CA TYR A 252 -0.25 -1.51 -27.64
C TYR A 252 -1.70 -1.95 -27.54
N SER A 253 -2.07 -2.39 -26.36
CA SER A 253 -3.48 -2.62 -25.99
C SER A 253 -3.80 -1.95 -24.67
N LEU A 254 -4.83 -1.11 -24.66
CA LEU A 254 -5.41 -0.59 -23.41
C LEU A 254 -6.39 -1.60 -22.85
N LEU A 255 -6.12 -2.06 -21.66
CA LEU A 255 -6.91 -3.07 -20.97
C LEU A 255 -7.62 -2.48 -19.75
N GLU A 256 -8.90 -2.81 -19.61
CA GLU A 256 -9.64 -2.71 -18.37
C GLU A 256 -9.48 -4.05 -17.63
N VAL A 257 -8.82 -4.02 -16.47
CA VAL A 257 -8.40 -5.21 -15.74
C VAL A 257 -9.10 -5.25 -14.39
N THR A 258 -10.01 -6.21 -14.18
CA THR A 258 -10.69 -6.40 -12.89
C THR A 258 -10.07 -7.57 -12.14
N ILE A 259 -9.63 -7.34 -10.91
CA ILE A 259 -9.06 -8.39 -10.07
C ILE A 259 -10.05 -8.88 -9.03
N LYS A 260 -10.25 -10.20 -8.96
CA LYS A 260 -11.07 -10.87 -7.93
C LYS A 260 -10.27 -11.23 -6.68
N THR A 261 -8.97 -11.31 -6.81
CA THR A 261 -7.98 -11.50 -5.74
C THR A 261 -7.01 -10.33 -5.73
N GLY A 262 -6.27 -10.14 -4.64
CA GLY A 262 -5.30 -9.03 -4.50
C GLY A 262 -3.88 -9.54 -4.16
N ARG A 263 -3.31 -10.41 -5.01
CA ARG A 263 -1.95 -10.92 -4.79
C ARG A 263 -0.91 -9.88 -5.20
N THR A 264 0.25 -9.93 -4.56
CA THR A 264 1.37 -9.04 -4.89
C THR A 264 1.70 -9.13 -6.38
N HIS A 265 1.82 -7.99 -7.04
CA HIS A 265 2.14 -7.84 -8.47
C HIS A 265 1.22 -8.64 -9.42
N GLN A 266 0.00 -9.01 -8.99
CA GLN A 266 -0.86 -9.95 -9.73
C GLN A 266 -1.05 -9.57 -11.19
N ILE A 267 -1.51 -8.35 -11.48
CA ILE A 267 -1.76 -7.88 -12.85
C ILE A 267 -0.45 -7.93 -13.65
N ARG A 268 0.62 -7.42 -13.09
CA ARG A 268 1.95 -7.32 -13.72
C ARG A 268 2.45 -8.69 -14.19
N VAL A 269 2.41 -9.68 -13.28
CA VAL A 269 2.87 -11.05 -13.56
C VAL A 269 1.93 -11.75 -14.54
N HIS A 270 0.61 -11.55 -14.43
CA HIS A 270 -0.34 -12.13 -15.37
C HIS A 270 -0.12 -11.63 -16.80
N MET A 271 0.05 -10.31 -17.00
CA MET A 271 0.30 -9.74 -18.33
C MET A 271 1.64 -10.22 -18.91
N ALA A 272 2.70 -10.19 -18.11
CA ALA A 272 4.03 -10.67 -18.53
C ALA A 272 4.02 -12.16 -18.89
N CYS A 273 3.29 -13.00 -18.14
CA CYS A 273 3.16 -14.44 -18.42
C CYS A 273 2.47 -14.73 -19.76
N GLU A 274 1.62 -13.81 -20.23
CA GLU A 274 0.98 -13.91 -21.55
C GLU A 274 1.85 -13.35 -22.69
N GLY A 275 3.09 -12.96 -22.40
CA GLY A 275 4.01 -12.34 -23.38
C GLY A 275 3.68 -10.90 -23.73
N MET A 276 2.76 -10.28 -23.00
CA MET A 276 2.31 -8.90 -23.22
C MET A 276 2.46 -8.09 -21.94
N PRO A 277 3.70 -7.75 -21.55
CA PRO A 277 3.96 -7.04 -20.31
C PRO A 277 3.40 -5.63 -20.32
N ILE A 278 3.20 -5.06 -19.13
CA ILE A 278 2.77 -3.68 -18.98
C ILE A 278 3.90 -2.74 -19.42
N ALA A 279 3.57 -1.74 -20.22
CA ALA A 279 4.53 -0.72 -20.68
C ALA A 279 5.09 0.04 -19.46
N GLY A 280 6.42 0.20 -19.41
CA GLY A 280 7.10 0.87 -18.29
C GLY A 280 7.26 0.02 -17.02
N ASP A 281 6.91 -1.28 -17.03
CA ASP A 281 7.10 -2.14 -15.86
C ASP A 281 8.59 -2.45 -15.66
N ASP A 282 9.14 -1.98 -14.53
CA ASP A 282 10.55 -2.10 -14.14
C ASP A 282 10.96 -3.50 -13.64
N LYS A 283 9.98 -4.42 -13.46
CA LYS A 283 10.23 -5.74 -12.89
C LYS A 283 9.87 -6.91 -13.79
N TYR A 284 8.80 -6.77 -14.54
CA TYR A 284 8.25 -7.83 -15.40
C TYR A 284 8.08 -7.39 -16.86
N GLY A 285 8.49 -6.15 -17.18
CA GLY A 285 8.36 -5.56 -18.49
C GLY A 285 9.50 -5.91 -19.46
N ASP A 286 9.39 -5.35 -20.64
CA ASP A 286 10.48 -5.30 -21.61
C ASP A 286 11.44 -4.16 -21.23
N PHE A 287 12.60 -4.52 -20.67
CA PHE A 287 13.54 -3.54 -20.12
C PHE A 287 14.21 -2.68 -21.20
N ASP A 288 14.44 -3.22 -22.39
CA ASP A 288 15.09 -2.46 -23.46
C ASP A 288 14.09 -1.48 -24.09
N LEU A 289 12.86 -1.92 -24.33
CA LEU A 289 11.77 -1.03 -24.73
C LEU A 289 11.55 0.07 -23.68
N ASN A 290 11.49 -0.28 -22.38
CA ASN A 290 11.28 0.69 -21.32
C ASN A 290 12.38 1.77 -21.28
N LYS A 291 13.63 1.41 -21.56
CA LYS A 291 14.73 2.40 -21.72
C LYS A 291 14.47 3.36 -22.88
N VAL A 292 13.96 2.84 -24.00
CA VAL A 292 13.61 3.67 -25.16
C VAL A 292 12.45 4.60 -24.80
N LEU A 293 11.38 4.08 -24.25
CA LEU A 293 10.17 4.85 -23.87
C LEU A 293 10.46 5.96 -22.85
N ALA A 294 11.43 5.77 -21.96
CA ALA A 294 11.77 6.73 -20.91
C ALA A 294 12.68 7.87 -21.38
N LYS A 295 13.25 7.82 -22.59
CA LYS A 295 14.17 8.85 -23.09
C LYS A 295 13.46 10.19 -23.26
N ALA A 296 14.21 11.26 -23.00
CA ALA A 296 13.70 12.62 -23.08
C ALA A 296 13.45 13.11 -24.54
N ASP A 297 14.06 12.43 -25.51
CA ASP A 297 13.89 12.70 -26.94
C ASP A 297 12.63 12.05 -27.55
N GLN A 298 11.90 11.24 -26.78
CA GLN A 298 10.59 10.77 -27.20
C GLN A 298 9.58 11.92 -27.22
N ALA A 299 8.66 11.90 -28.19
CA ALA A 299 7.59 12.90 -28.29
C ALA A 299 6.74 12.96 -27.00
N VAL A 300 6.45 11.81 -26.40
CA VAL A 300 5.79 11.67 -25.10
C VAL A 300 6.51 10.55 -24.33
N PRO A 301 7.46 10.87 -23.42
CA PRO A 301 8.20 9.83 -22.69
C PRO A 301 7.37 9.13 -21.62
N LEU A 302 7.48 7.80 -21.54
CA LEU A 302 6.89 7.00 -20.46
C LEU A 302 7.98 6.62 -19.43
N LYS A 303 8.02 7.33 -18.30
CA LYS A 303 9.04 7.14 -17.24
C LYS A 303 8.58 6.26 -16.10
N ARG A 304 7.40 5.65 -16.19
CA ARG A 304 6.78 4.83 -15.15
C ARG A 304 5.90 3.73 -15.75
N MET A 305 5.55 2.76 -14.93
CA MET A 305 4.61 1.70 -15.29
C MET A 305 3.21 2.26 -15.60
N PHE A 306 2.62 1.85 -16.72
CA PHE A 306 1.25 2.22 -17.09
C PHE A 306 0.24 1.30 -16.42
N LEU A 307 0.10 1.44 -15.10
CA LEU A 307 -0.90 0.74 -14.29
C LEU A 307 -1.56 1.72 -13.32
N HIS A 308 -2.89 1.82 -13.40
CA HIS A 308 -3.67 2.79 -12.64
C HIS A 308 -4.92 2.15 -12.03
N ALA A 309 -5.09 2.24 -10.71
CA ALA A 309 -6.29 1.82 -9.99
C ALA A 309 -7.44 2.80 -10.28
N TRP A 310 -8.20 2.48 -11.33
CA TRP A 310 -9.14 3.38 -11.98
C TRP A 310 -10.51 3.44 -11.33
N ARG A 311 -11.11 2.25 -11.01
CA ARG A 311 -12.42 2.18 -10.38
C ARG A 311 -12.39 1.28 -9.16
N PHE A 312 -13.15 1.69 -8.14
CA PHE A 312 -13.32 0.92 -6.92
C PHE A 312 -14.79 0.92 -6.51
N GLN A 313 -15.27 -0.23 -6.02
CA GLN A 313 -16.62 -0.40 -5.50
C GLN A 313 -16.57 -1.13 -4.16
N CYS A 314 -17.37 -0.66 -3.19
CA CYS A 314 -17.58 -1.34 -1.91
C CYS A 314 -18.95 -1.02 -1.34
N ARG A 315 -19.30 -1.66 -0.22
CA ARG A 315 -20.37 -1.19 0.65
C ARG A 315 -19.80 -0.21 1.65
N HIS A 316 -20.48 0.91 1.85
CA HIS A 316 -20.09 1.90 2.84
C HIS A 316 -20.10 1.30 4.25
N PRO A 317 -19.00 1.41 5.04
CA PRO A 317 -18.82 0.64 6.27
C PRO A 317 -19.83 0.99 7.39
N ALA A 318 -20.42 2.17 7.36
CA ALA A 318 -21.43 2.58 8.35
C ALA A 318 -22.87 2.41 7.84
N THR A 319 -23.14 2.71 6.57
CA THR A 319 -24.50 2.76 6.04
C THR A 319 -24.90 1.55 5.20
N GLY A 320 -23.94 0.69 4.81
CA GLY A 320 -24.17 -0.45 3.93
C GLY A 320 -24.49 -0.08 2.47
N LYS A 321 -24.66 1.21 2.16
CA LYS A 321 -24.95 1.68 0.79
C LYS A 321 -23.77 1.42 -0.14
N LYS A 322 -24.07 1.19 -1.42
CA LYS A 322 -23.04 1.04 -2.46
C LYS A 322 -22.27 2.35 -2.64
N VAL A 323 -20.94 2.26 -2.64
CA VAL A 323 -20.01 3.34 -2.97
C VAL A 323 -19.26 2.95 -4.25
N GLU A 324 -19.26 3.84 -5.21
CA GLU A 324 -18.52 3.70 -6.47
C GLU A 324 -17.61 4.90 -6.64
N LEU A 325 -16.32 4.62 -6.81
CA LEU A 325 -15.28 5.64 -6.97
C LEU A 325 -14.61 5.47 -8.33
N GLN A 326 -14.29 6.58 -8.96
CA GLN A 326 -13.49 6.62 -10.17
C GLN A 326 -12.36 7.64 -10.01
N CYS A 327 -11.20 7.31 -10.56
CA CYS A 327 -10.02 8.16 -10.56
C CYS A 327 -9.50 8.28 -11.97
N GLU A 328 -9.46 9.48 -12.50
CA GLU A 328 -8.97 9.73 -13.86
C GLU A 328 -7.48 9.41 -13.99
N LEU A 329 -7.06 9.06 -15.21
CA LEU A 329 -5.65 8.83 -15.50
C LEU A 329 -4.83 10.08 -15.17
N PRO A 330 -3.68 9.93 -14.53
CA PRO A 330 -2.72 11.03 -14.38
C PRO A 330 -2.31 11.59 -15.74
N TYR A 331 -1.98 12.88 -15.76
CA TYR A 331 -1.66 13.61 -16.98
C TYR A 331 -0.59 12.93 -17.84
N ASP A 332 0.49 12.45 -17.22
CA ASP A 332 1.59 11.73 -17.89
C ASP A 332 1.10 10.45 -18.59
N LEU A 333 0.22 9.68 -17.97
CA LEU A 333 -0.35 8.48 -18.59
C LEU A 333 -1.38 8.81 -19.67
N SER A 334 -2.20 9.85 -19.47
CA SER A 334 -3.19 10.25 -20.48
C SER A 334 -2.53 10.78 -21.74
N GLN A 335 -1.46 11.57 -21.61
CA GLN A 335 -0.69 12.05 -22.77
C GLN A 335 -0.01 10.89 -23.51
N PHE A 336 0.61 9.96 -22.77
CA PHE A 336 1.20 8.78 -23.41
C PHE A 336 0.14 7.91 -24.09
N LEU A 337 -1.04 7.76 -23.50
CA LEU A 337 -2.14 6.99 -24.08
C LEU A 337 -2.58 7.54 -25.45
N VAL A 338 -2.77 8.85 -25.54
CA VAL A 338 -3.14 9.52 -26.81
C VAL A 338 -2.06 9.30 -27.88
N HIS A 339 -0.78 9.34 -27.48
CA HIS A 339 0.33 9.08 -28.39
C HIS A 339 0.41 7.60 -28.82
N ALA A 340 0.23 6.67 -27.89
CA ALA A 340 0.34 5.23 -28.12
C ALA A 340 -0.88 4.64 -28.86
N LEU A 341 -2.04 5.23 -28.70
CA LEU A 341 -3.32 4.85 -29.30
C LEU A 341 -3.95 6.07 -29.97
N PRO A 342 -3.36 6.58 -31.05
CA PRO A 342 -3.98 7.68 -31.79
C PRO A 342 -5.38 7.23 -32.22
N ALA A 343 -6.35 8.12 -32.11
CA ALA A 343 -7.66 7.89 -32.74
C ALA A 343 -7.40 7.69 -34.24
N ASP A 344 -7.91 6.59 -34.78
CA ASP A 344 -7.86 6.41 -36.23
C ASP A 344 -8.48 7.67 -36.85
N GLU A 345 -7.73 8.32 -37.75
CA GLU A 345 -8.27 9.36 -38.59
C GLU A 345 -9.37 8.70 -39.43
N ALA A 346 -10.64 8.88 -38.96
CA ALA A 346 -11.83 8.36 -39.60
C ALA A 346 -12.18 9.21 -40.85
#